data_b9bfdc5bd26a67129adb5d244248b6ed
#
_entry.id   b9bfdc5bd26a67129adb5d244248b6ed
#
_cell.length_a   1.000
_cell.length_b   1.000
_cell.length_c   1.000
_cell.angle_alpha   90.00
_cell.angle_beta   90.00
_cell.angle_gamma   90.00
#
_symmetry.space_group_name_H-M   'P 1'
#
loop_
_entity.id
_entity.type
_entity.pdbx_description
1 polymer ?
#
loop_
_entity_poly.entity_id
_entity_poly.type
_entity_poly.pdbx_seq_one_letter_code
_entity_poly.pdbx_strand_id
1 'polypeptide(L)'
;MVRPAGGGDGIVTTTAQRRKCATDFREGCAVTTNLIEPGELGRHRADPDWAIIDCRFELARPDWGEQAFAAAHIPNALYAHLDRDLSGPRTALTGRHPLPEVGALAATFGRWGIDDRVQVVAYDQGGAVAFAARLWWLLRWLGHGKVAVLDGGLAAWERAGLPLDSVTTARAPRHFRAAPAADAVVTSAALERLVASGALERGEQLLVDARGADRFAGENETLDPVAGHVPGARNHPFAMNLDARGRFLDAAALERRWTERLRGRGAAEVIAMCGSGVTACHNLLALEVAGLPGARLYAGSWSEWIRDPARPVARGPEAPAGAGAEAQAAVATPNTRTS
;
A
#
# COMPACT_ATOMS: atom_id res chain seq x y z
N MET A 1 73.78 -3.49 22.94
CA MET A 1 74.02 -3.17 21.52
C MET A 1 72.73 -3.28 20.75
N VAL A 2 72.34 -2.20 20.14
CA VAL A 2 71.50 -2.03 18.95
C VAL A 2 70.00 -2.39 19.05
N ARG A 3 69.21 -1.35 19.06
CA ARG A 3 67.87 -1.22 18.47
C ARG A 3 67.93 -1.41 16.92
N PRO A 4 66.78 -1.58 16.17
CA PRO A 4 65.73 -0.53 16.05
C PRO A 4 64.29 -1.04 15.92
N ALA A 5 63.33 -0.16 16.18
CA ALA A 5 62.35 0.55 15.35
C ALA A 5 61.33 -0.38 14.63
N GLY A 6 60.08 -0.32 14.80
CA GLY A 6 59.16 0.78 14.61
C GLY A 6 58.17 0.39 13.47
N GLY A 7 56.88 0.51 13.64
CA GLY A 7 55.90 0.30 12.58
C GLY A 7 54.48 0.15 13.12
N GLY A 8 53.77 1.26 13.25
CA GLY A 8 52.35 1.25 13.49
C GLY A 8 51.61 0.97 12.17
N ASP A 9 50.70 0.02 12.20
CA ASP A 9 49.76 -0.16 11.11
C ASP A 9 48.36 0.20 11.56
N GLY A 10 47.87 1.25 10.94
CA GLY A 10 46.52 1.75 11.08
C GLY A 10 45.48 0.77 10.58
N ILE A 11 44.48 0.57 11.38
CA ILE A 11 43.28 -0.20 11.00
C ILE A 11 42.51 0.60 9.99
N VAL A 12 42.61 0.24 8.72
CA VAL A 12 41.70 0.68 7.67
C VAL A 12 40.49 -0.25 7.72
N THR A 13 39.41 0.22 8.30
CA THR A 13 38.08 -0.44 8.22
C THR A 13 37.53 -0.27 6.81
N THR A 14 37.66 -1.30 6.01
CA THR A 14 37.06 -1.38 4.68
C THR A 14 35.56 -1.56 4.74
N THR A 15 34.87 -0.52 4.25
CA THR A 15 33.44 -0.47 3.90
C THR A 15 33.12 -1.38 2.69
N ALA A 16 33.31 -2.67 2.80
CA ALA A 16 33.16 -3.61 1.67
C ALA A 16 32.40 -4.90 2.01
N GLN A 17 31.47 -4.86 2.99
CA GLN A 17 30.72 -6.05 3.40
C GLN A 17 29.19 -5.93 3.28
N ARG A 18 28.68 -4.98 2.47
CA ARG A 18 27.24 -4.82 2.18
C ARG A 18 26.87 -5.05 0.70
N ARG A 19 27.58 -5.89 -0.02
CA ARG A 19 27.20 -6.28 -1.39
C ARG A 19 27.56 -7.73 -1.69
N LYS A 20 26.90 -8.68 -1.00
CA LYS A 20 26.90 -10.08 -1.42
C LYS A 20 25.63 -10.78 -0.94
N CYS A 21 24.51 -10.45 -1.59
CA CYS A 21 23.27 -11.25 -1.60
C CYS A 21 22.48 -10.92 -2.87
N ALA A 22 23.11 -11.03 -4.02
CA ALA A 22 22.41 -10.91 -5.30
C ALA A 22 23.27 -11.57 -6.38
N THR A 23 23.33 -12.90 -6.39
CA THR A 23 23.64 -13.69 -7.62
C THR A 23 23.73 -15.17 -7.21
N ASP A 24 22.58 -15.83 -7.24
CA ASP A 24 22.44 -17.25 -7.57
C ASP A 24 20.95 -17.51 -7.87
N PHE A 25 20.47 -17.00 -8.98
CA PHE A 25 19.19 -17.39 -9.56
C PHE A 25 19.45 -18.21 -10.80
N ARG A 26 19.01 -19.47 -10.76
CA ARG A 26 18.95 -20.34 -11.93
C ARG A 26 18.14 -19.65 -13.02
N GLU A 27 18.66 -19.61 -14.23
CA GLU A 27 17.97 -19.15 -15.43
C GLU A 27 16.61 -19.84 -15.54
N GLY A 28 15.50 -19.06 -15.61
CA GLY A 28 14.21 -19.64 -15.98
C GLY A 28 12.93 -18.92 -15.60
N CYS A 29 12.90 -18.00 -14.64
CA CYS A 29 11.68 -17.24 -14.37
C CYS A 29 12.02 -15.86 -13.83
N ALA A 30 11.81 -14.83 -14.63
CA ALA A 30 11.94 -13.46 -14.17
C ALA A 30 10.88 -13.22 -13.09
N VAL A 31 11.32 -12.93 -11.86
CA VAL A 31 10.42 -12.56 -10.77
C VAL A 31 9.76 -11.23 -11.13
N THR A 32 8.44 -11.23 -11.27
CA THR A 32 7.66 -10.00 -11.52
C THR A 32 7.30 -9.39 -10.17
N THR A 33 7.75 -8.15 -9.98
CA THR A 33 7.46 -7.39 -8.76
C THR A 33 6.59 -6.23 -9.02
N ASN A 34 5.76 -5.62 -8.47
CA ASN A 34 4.92 -4.45 -8.64
C ASN A 34 3.78 -4.63 -9.66
N LEU A 35 4.04 -4.60 -10.97
CA LEU A 35 3.01 -4.68 -12.01
C LEU A 35 3.29 -5.81 -12.99
N ILE A 36 2.22 -6.39 -13.55
CA ILE A 36 2.29 -7.40 -14.60
C ILE A 36 1.24 -7.12 -15.68
N GLU A 37 1.62 -7.36 -16.94
CA GLU A 37 0.73 -7.23 -18.10
C GLU A 37 -0.21 -8.45 -18.25
N PRO A 38 -1.45 -8.26 -18.76
CA PRO A 38 -2.38 -9.36 -18.98
C PRO A 38 -1.83 -10.51 -19.83
N GLY A 39 -1.10 -10.18 -20.91
CA GLY A 39 -0.52 -11.18 -21.80
C GLY A 39 0.57 -12.01 -21.11
N GLU A 40 1.33 -11.44 -20.19
CA GLU A 40 2.33 -12.15 -19.42
C GLU A 40 1.67 -13.07 -18.39
N LEU A 41 0.72 -12.58 -17.61
CA LEU A 41 -0.05 -13.41 -16.68
C LEU A 41 -0.74 -14.57 -17.41
N GLY A 42 -1.26 -14.32 -18.62
CA GLY A 42 -1.89 -15.34 -19.46
C GLY A 42 -0.99 -16.53 -19.77
N ARG A 43 0.32 -16.34 -19.90
CA ARG A 43 1.29 -17.42 -20.12
C ARG A 43 1.53 -18.28 -18.87
N HIS A 44 1.35 -17.71 -17.68
CA HIS A 44 1.64 -18.36 -16.40
C HIS A 44 0.40 -18.84 -15.66
N ARG A 45 -0.83 -18.63 -16.19
CA ARG A 45 -2.08 -18.92 -15.48
C ARG A 45 -2.26 -20.39 -15.05
N ALA A 46 -1.55 -21.32 -15.68
CA ALA A 46 -1.59 -22.74 -15.34
C ALA A 46 -0.32 -23.22 -14.60
N ASP A 47 0.59 -22.33 -14.30
CA ASP A 47 1.84 -22.66 -13.59
C ASP A 47 1.52 -22.88 -12.09
N PRO A 48 1.86 -24.05 -11.50
CA PRO A 48 1.59 -24.34 -10.10
C PRO A 48 2.34 -23.43 -9.11
N ASP A 49 3.43 -22.80 -9.55
CA ASP A 49 4.17 -21.83 -8.73
C ASP A 49 3.70 -20.37 -8.94
N TRP A 50 2.56 -20.16 -9.61
CA TRP A 50 1.86 -18.89 -9.69
C TRP A 50 0.51 -18.96 -9.00
N ALA A 51 0.23 -18.02 -8.10
CA ALA A 51 -1.05 -17.88 -7.41
C ALA A 51 -1.73 -16.58 -7.88
N ILE A 52 -2.89 -16.71 -8.50
CA ILE A 52 -3.69 -15.59 -9.00
C ILE A 52 -4.79 -15.34 -7.98
N ILE A 53 -4.91 -14.10 -7.50
CA ILE A 53 -5.85 -13.75 -6.42
C ILE A 53 -6.78 -12.62 -6.89
N ASP A 54 -8.07 -12.91 -6.93
CA ASP A 54 -9.14 -11.95 -7.19
C ASP A 54 -9.46 -11.18 -5.92
N CYS A 55 -9.24 -9.88 -5.93
CA CYS A 55 -9.51 -8.98 -4.83
C CYS A 55 -10.70 -8.04 -5.11
N ARG A 56 -11.58 -8.37 -6.06
CA ARG A 56 -12.77 -7.53 -6.38
C ARG A 56 -13.65 -7.35 -5.15
N PHE A 57 -14.01 -6.11 -4.89
CA PHE A 57 -14.81 -5.76 -3.72
C PHE A 57 -15.54 -4.43 -3.96
N GLU A 58 -16.69 -4.26 -3.32
CA GLU A 58 -17.40 -2.98 -3.26
C GLU A 58 -17.78 -2.64 -1.81
N LEU A 59 -17.44 -1.45 -1.36
CA LEU A 59 -17.73 -1.02 0.02
C LEU A 59 -19.23 -0.97 0.33
N ALA A 60 -20.07 -0.61 -0.65
CA ALA A 60 -21.52 -0.53 -0.51
C ALA A 60 -22.21 -1.90 -0.61
N ARG A 61 -21.54 -2.88 -1.22
CA ARG A 61 -22.06 -4.25 -1.45
C ARG A 61 -20.95 -5.26 -1.17
N PRO A 62 -20.62 -5.57 0.09
CA PRO A 62 -19.47 -6.40 0.43
C PRO A 62 -19.47 -7.78 -0.24
N ASP A 63 -20.64 -8.39 -0.44
CA ASP A 63 -20.76 -9.72 -1.05
C ASP A 63 -20.67 -9.70 -2.59
N TRP A 64 -20.68 -8.50 -3.21
CA TRP A 64 -20.65 -8.39 -4.67
C TRP A 64 -19.40 -9.02 -5.30
N GLY A 65 -18.23 -8.83 -4.70
CA GLY A 65 -16.97 -9.37 -5.23
C GLY A 65 -16.95 -10.88 -5.30
N GLU A 66 -17.47 -11.56 -4.27
CA GLU A 66 -17.59 -13.02 -4.24
C GLU A 66 -18.60 -13.53 -5.28
N GLN A 67 -19.71 -12.85 -5.44
CA GLN A 67 -20.70 -13.15 -6.48
C GLN A 67 -20.12 -12.95 -7.89
N ALA A 68 -19.39 -11.86 -8.11
CA ALA A 68 -18.73 -11.58 -9.37
C ALA A 68 -17.64 -12.61 -9.69
N PHE A 69 -16.88 -13.05 -8.68
CA PHE A 69 -15.90 -14.13 -8.81
C PHE A 69 -16.58 -15.45 -9.20
N ALA A 70 -17.67 -15.82 -8.54
CA ALA A 70 -18.40 -17.05 -8.85
C ALA A 70 -18.98 -17.03 -10.28
N ALA A 71 -19.37 -15.85 -10.79
CA ALA A 71 -19.87 -15.70 -12.14
C ALA A 71 -18.79 -15.80 -13.21
N ALA A 72 -17.68 -15.09 -13.02
CA ALA A 72 -16.54 -15.10 -13.95
C ALA A 72 -15.27 -14.56 -13.29
N HIS A 73 -14.15 -15.25 -13.47
CA HIS A 73 -12.84 -14.85 -12.96
C HIS A 73 -11.69 -15.32 -13.89
N ILE A 74 -10.49 -14.86 -13.67
CA ILE A 74 -9.30 -15.36 -14.38
C ILE A 74 -9.08 -16.82 -14.02
N PRO A 75 -8.91 -17.74 -15.00
CA PRO A 75 -8.76 -19.16 -14.73
C PRO A 75 -7.70 -19.46 -13.65
N ASN A 76 -8.02 -20.39 -12.76
CA ASN A 76 -7.22 -20.78 -11.58
C ASN A 76 -7.05 -19.72 -10.50
N ALA A 77 -7.78 -18.61 -10.55
CA ALA A 77 -7.75 -17.62 -9.47
C ALA A 77 -8.43 -18.13 -8.19
N LEU A 78 -7.96 -17.63 -7.05
CA LEU A 78 -8.64 -17.71 -5.76
C LEU A 78 -9.28 -16.38 -5.45
N TYR A 79 -10.30 -16.37 -4.59
CA TYR A 79 -10.95 -15.14 -4.14
C TYR A 79 -10.41 -14.69 -2.78
N ALA A 80 -10.14 -13.39 -2.65
CA ALA A 80 -9.76 -12.73 -1.41
C ALA A 80 -10.79 -11.66 -1.04
N HIS A 81 -11.50 -11.86 0.05
CA HIS A 81 -12.47 -10.89 0.55
C HIS A 81 -11.77 -9.83 1.41
N LEU A 82 -12.00 -8.53 1.14
CA LEU A 82 -11.34 -7.44 1.86
C LEU A 82 -11.54 -7.54 3.38
N ASP A 83 -12.77 -7.72 3.84
CA ASP A 83 -13.08 -7.72 5.28
C ASP A 83 -12.68 -9.01 5.99
N ARG A 84 -12.76 -10.18 5.32
CA ARG A 84 -12.51 -11.50 5.92
C ARG A 84 -11.05 -11.92 5.87
N ASP A 85 -10.38 -11.62 4.74
CA ASP A 85 -9.05 -12.15 4.45
C ASP A 85 -7.94 -11.10 4.52
N LEU A 86 -8.24 -9.83 4.20
CA LEU A 86 -7.28 -8.74 4.08
C LEU A 86 -7.41 -7.67 5.19
N SER A 87 -8.35 -7.87 6.11
CA SER A 87 -8.58 -6.99 7.26
C SER A 87 -8.72 -7.79 8.54
N GLY A 88 -8.32 -7.18 9.65
CA GLY A 88 -8.56 -7.69 10.98
C GLY A 88 -9.95 -7.33 11.53
N PRO A 89 -10.33 -7.84 12.69
CA PRO A 89 -11.63 -7.54 13.30
C PRO A 89 -11.75 -6.06 13.64
N ARG A 90 -12.92 -5.49 13.36
CA ARG A 90 -13.25 -4.11 13.72
C ARG A 90 -13.60 -4.02 15.20
N THR A 91 -13.08 -2.99 15.84
CA THR A 91 -13.42 -2.61 17.21
C THR A 91 -13.84 -1.13 17.29
N ALA A 92 -14.23 -0.66 18.45
CA ALA A 92 -14.54 0.77 18.67
C ALA A 92 -13.33 1.68 18.43
N LEU A 93 -12.11 1.16 18.55
CA LEU A 93 -10.86 1.91 18.45
C LEU A 93 -10.18 1.83 17.08
N THR A 94 -10.56 0.85 16.24
CA THR A 94 -9.93 0.64 14.93
C THR A 94 -10.61 1.39 13.81
N GLY A 95 -9.88 1.57 12.70
CA GLY A 95 -10.46 2.00 11.43
C GLY A 95 -11.36 0.93 10.80
N ARG A 96 -11.85 1.19 9.58
CA ARG A 96 -12.75 0.26 8.86
C ARG A 96 -12.06 -1.03 8.41
N HIS A 97 -10.78 -0.98 8.07
CA HIS A 97 -10.01 -2.13 7.59
C HIS A 97 -8.67 -2.22 8.34
N PRO A 98 -8.69 -2.57 9.64
CA PRO A 98 -7.46 -2.68 10.42
C PRO A 98 -6.57 -3.79 9.84
N LEU A 99 -5.28 -3.74 10.14
CA LEU A 99 -4.37 -4.82 9.72
C LEU A 99 -4.78 -6.14 10.40
N PRO A 100 -4.78 -7.25 9.66
CA PRO A 100 -4.92 -8.56 10.27
C PRO A 100 -3.75 -8.85 11.21
N GLU A 101 -3.98 -9.72 12.17
CA GLU A 101 -2.93 -10.30 12.99
C GLU A 101 -1.98 -11.12 12.09
N VAL A 102 -0.67 -11.02 12.35
CA VAL A 102 0.38 -11.59 11.47
C VAL A 102 0.21 -13.10 11.29
N GLY A 103 -0.07 -13.85 12.37
CA GLY A 103 -0.26 -15.30 12.31
C GLY A 103 -1.52 -15.70 11.54
N ALA A 104 -2.60 -14.95 11.70
CA ALA A 104 -3.85 -15.19 10.96
C ALA A 104 -3.66 -14.95 9.45
N LEU A 105 -2.95 -13.87 9.09
CA LEU A 105 -2.64 -13.55 7.70
C LEU A 105 -1.71 -14.60 7.08
N ALA A 106 -0.67 -15.03 7.82
CA ALA A 106 0.23 -16.09 7.38
C ALA A 106 -0.52 -17.42 7.14
N ALA A 107 -1.46 -17.76 8.03
CA ALA A 107 -2.31 -18.93 7.85
C ALA A 107 -3.21 -18.82 6.61
N THR A 108 -3.76 -17.64 6.32
CA THR A 108 -4.55 -17.37 5.13
C THR A 108 -3.72 -17.57 3.86
N PHE A 109 -2.53 -16.97 3.78
CA PHE A 109 -1.64 -17.14 2.64
C PHE A 109 -1.15 -18.58 2.46
N GLY A 110 -0.88 -19.27 3.57
CA GLY A 110 -0.56 -20.70 3.55
C GLY A 110 -1.69 -21.55 2.97
N ARG A 111 -2.95 -21.31 3.37
CA ARG A 111 -4.13 -21.98 2.78
C ARG A 111 -4.28 -21.72 1.29
N TRP A 112 -3.88 -20.55 0.80
CA TRP A 112 -3.86 -20.23 -0.64
C TRP A 112 -2.67 -20.87 -1.39
N GLY A 113 -1.90 -21.72 -0.71
CA GLY A 113 -0.76 -22.41 -1.31
C GLY A 113 0.41 -21.49 -1.61
N ILE A 114 0.60 -20.42 -0.84
CA ILE A 114 1.70 -19.47 -1.01
C ILE A 114 2.84 -19.82 -0.05
N ASP A 115 4.04 -19.97 -0.60
CA ASP A 115 5.31 -20.04 0.11
C ASP A 115 6.33 -19.10 -0.55
N ASP A 116 7.59 -19.10 -0.13
CA ASP A 116 8.67 -18.22 -0.65
C ASP A 116 9.00 -18.40 -2.14
N ARG A 117 8.51 -19.49 -2.78
CA ARG A 117 8.73 -19.78 -4.19
C ARG A 117 7.66 -19.24 -5.11
N VAL A 118 6.42 -19.10 -4.58
CA VAL A 118 5.24 -18.78 -5.39
C VAL A 118 5.24 -17.32 -5.81
N GLN A 119 5.08 -17.05 -7.10
CA GLN A 119 4.74 -15.75 -7.63
C GLN A 119 3.25 -15.49 -7.39
N VAL A 120 2.92 -14.42 -6.67
CA VAL A 120 1.53 -14.00 -6.47
C VAL A 120 1.18 -12.89 -7.45
N VAL A 121 0.00 -12.97 -8.06
CA VAL A 121 -0.58 -11.88 -8.86
C VAL A 121 -1.94 -11.53 -8.31
N ALA A 122 -2.09 -10.33 -7.80
CA ALA A 122 -3.35 -9.78 -7.33
C ALA A 122 -4.05 -8.99 -8.44
N TYR A 123 -5.37 -9.10 -8.53
CA TYR A 123 -6.17 -8.23 -9.41
C TYR A 123 -7.48 -7.84 -8.76
N ASP A 124 -8.06 -6.75 -9.22
CA ASP A 124 -9.45 -6.37 -8.95
C ASP A 124 -10.17 -5.98 -10.24
N GLN A 125 -11.29 -5.24 -10.16
CA GLN A 125 -12.09 -4.92 -11.35
C GLN A 125 -11.32 -4.06 -12.37
N GLY A 126 -10.36 -3.26 -11.91
CA GLY A 126 -9.65 -2.27 -12.71
C GLY A 126 -10.21 -0.85 -12.55
N GLY A 127 -9.42 0.14 -13.00
CA GLY A 127 -9.77 1.56 -12.89
C GLY A 127 -9.58 2.19 -11.52
N ALA A 128 -9.52 1.40 -10.45
CA ALA A 128 -9.22 1.86 -9.09
C ALA A 128 -8.15 1.03 -8.38
N VAL A 129 -7.86 -0.16 -8.83
CA VAL A 129 -6.82 -1.14 -8.39
C VAL A 129 -6.41 -1.01 -6.92
N ALA A 130 -7.39 -0.77 -6.05
CA ALA A 130 -7.11 -0.44 -4.65
C ALA A 130 -6.99 -1.69 -3.77
N PHE A 131 -7.84 -2.69 -4.04
CA PHE A 131 -7.92 -3.90 -3.22
C PHE A 131 -6.78 -4.87 -3.54
N ALA A 132 -6.40 -4.97 -4.82
CA ALA A 132 -5.23 -5.70 -5.26
C ALA A 132 -3.93 -5.12 -4.68
N ALA A 133 -3.79 -3.78 -4.65
CA ALA A 133 -2.67 -3.11 -4.02
C ALA A 133 -2.60 -3.36 -2.51
N ARG A 134 -3.75 -3.53 -1.82
CA ARG A 134 -3.79 -3.92 -0.41
C ARG A 134 -3.18 -5.31 -0.19
N LEU A 135 -3.54 -6.31 -1.01
CA LEU A 135 -2.95 -7.64 -0.94
C LEU A 135 -1.44 -7.60 -1.25
N TRP A 136 -1.05 -6.87 -2.31
CA TRP A 136 0.36 -6.66 -2.67
C TRP A 136 1.16 -6.10 -1.48
N TRP A 137 0.64 -5.08 -0.80
CA TRP A 137 1.30 -4.48 0.35
C TRP A 137 1.38 -5.44 1.54
N LEU A 138 0.31 -6.17 1.85
CA LEU A 138 0.29 -7.14 2.96
C LEU A 138 1.32 -8.25 2.78
N LEU A 139 1.47 -8.78 1.55
CA LEU A 139 2.49 -9.77 1.23
C LEU A 139 3.91 -9.20 1.43
N ARG A 140 4.16 -8.02 0.89
CA ARG A 140 5.47 -7.35 1.04
C ARG A 140 5.76 -6.99 2.50
N TRP A 141 4.77 -6.52 3.24
CA TRP A 141 4.90 -6.28 4.67
C TRP A 141 5.34 -7.53 5.42
N LEU A 142 4.82 -8.69 5.06
CA LEU A 142 5.20 -9.98 5.66
C LEU A 142 6.46 -10.61 5.03
N GLY A 143 7.21 -9.88 4.21
CA GLY A 143 8.49 -10.31 3.64
C GLY A 143 8.40 -11.10 2.34
N HIS A 144 7.22 -11.25 1.74
CA HIS A 144 7.04 -11.94 0.47
C HIS A 144 7.20 -10.97 -0.72
N GLY A 145 8.37 -11.00 -1.37
CA GLY A 145 8.71 -10.06 -2.46
C GLY A 145 8.20 -10.45 -3.84
N LYS A 146 7.80 -11.73 -4.06
CA LYS A 146 7.31 -12.22 -5.36
C LYS A 146 5.82 -11.94 -5.52
N VAL A 147 5.46 -10.67 -5.60
CA VAL A 147 4.06 -10.25 -5.76
C VAL A 147 3.95 -9.10 -6.75
N ALA A 148 2.98 -9.20 -7.65
CA ALA A 148 2.62 -8.16 -8.61
C ALA A 148 1.11 -7.92 -8.61
N VAL A 149 0.72 -6.76 -9.12
CA VAL A 149 -0.67 -6.40 -9.42
C VAL A 149 -0.88 -6.43 -10.92
N LEU A 150 -1.97 -7.03 -11.38
CA LEU A 150 -2.37 -7.01 -12.79
C LEU A 150 -2.73 -5.58 -13.18
N ASP A 151 -1.92 -4.98 -14.04
CA ASP A 151 -2.09 -3.59 -14.44
C ASP A 151 -3.37 -3.38 -15.26
N GLY A 152 -4.26 -2.54 -14.73
CA GLY A 152 -5.60 -2.32 -15.27
C GLY A 152 -6.63 -3.39 -14.91
N GLY A 153 -6.27 -4.38 -14.06
CA GLY A 153 -7.17 -5.36 -13.45
C GLY A 153 -7.89 -6.26 -14.45
N LEU A 154 -9.06 -6.80 -14.04
CA LEU A 154 -9.89 -7.67 -14.88
C LEU A 154 -10.31 -6.99 -16.19
N ALA A 155 -10.60 -5.69 -16.15
CA ALA A 155 -10.97 -4.96 -17.36
C ALA A 155 -9.84 -4.94 -18.41
N ALA A 156 -8.58 -4.92 -18.00
CA ALA A 156 -7.45 -5.03 -18.94
C ALA A 156 -7.29 -6.46 -19.48
N TRP A 157 -7.54 -7.47 -18.66
CA TRP A 157 -7.56 -8.88 -19.04
C TRP A 157 -8.61 -9.16 -20.12
N GLU A 158 -9.84 -8.67 -19.92
CA GLU A 158 -10.94 -8.79 -20.87
C GLU A 158 -10.65 -8.06 -22.20
N ARG A 159 -10.12 -6.82 -22.13
CA ARG A 159 -9.69 -6.07 -23.32
C ARG A 159 -8.61 -6.79 -24.13
N ALA A 160 -7.78 -7.60 -23.47
CA ALA A 160 -6.78 -8.42 -24.14
C ALA A 160 -7.36 -9.70 -24.79
N GLY A 161 -8.68 -9.93 -24.69
CA GLY A 161 -9.37 -11.11 -25.24
C GLY A 161 -8.98 -12.42 -24.55
N LEU A 162 -8.50 -12.36 -23.29
CA LEU A 162 -8.06 -13.53 -22.55
C LEU A 162 -9.25 -14.23 -21.88
N PRO A 163 -9.18 -15.57 -21.67
CA PRO A 163 -10.32 -16.35 -21.20
C PRO A 163 -10.69 -16.06 -19.76
N LEU A 164 -11.98 -16.18 -19.46
CA LEU A 164 -12.53 -16.24 -18.12
C LEU A 164 -13.05 -17.65 -17.82
N ASP A 165 -13.20 -17.95 -16.54
CA ASP A 165 -13.73 -19.20 -16.01
C ASP A 165 -14.69 -18.92 -14.85
N SER A 166 -15.53 -19.89 -14.51
CA SER A 166 -16.38 -19.89 -13.29
C SER A 166 -16.07 -21.09 -12.38
N VAL A 167 -15.09 -21.91 -12.74
CA VAL A 167 -14.71 -23.10 -11.97
C VAL A 167 -13.75 -22.70 -10.86
N THR A 168 -14.21 -22.78 -9.62
CA THR A 168 -13.37 -22.55 -8.44
C THR A 168 -12.34 -23.67 -8.29
N THR A 169 -11.08 -23.32 -8.25
CA THR A 169 -9.96 -24.24 -8.01
C THR A 169 -9.46 -24.11 -6.59
N ALA A 170 -8.97 -25.23 -6.05
CA ALA A 170 -8.26 -25.23 -4.76
C ALA A 170 -6.78 -25.49 -5.00
N ARG A 171 -5.94 -24.82 -4.23
CA ARG A 171 -4.49 -25.07 -4.23
C ARG A 171 -4.12 -25.90 -3.01
N ALA A 172 -3.13 -26.76 -3.14
CA ALA A 172 -2.58 -27.49 -1.98
C ALA A 172 -1.99 -26.48 -1.00
N PRO A 173 -2.34 -26.53 0.30
CA PRO A 173 -1.78 -25.63 1.30
C PRO A 173 -0.26 -25.73 1.36
N ARG A 174 0.41 -24.60 1.63
CA ARG A 174 1.86 -24.51 1.84
C ARG A 174 2.15 -23.75 3.14
N HIS A 175 3.39 -23.75 3.58
CA HIS A 175 3.80 -23.02 4.77
C HIS A 175 4.29 -21.63 4.40
N PHE A 176 3.50 -20.60 4.71
CA PHE A 176 3.92 -19.20 4.54
C PHE A 176 4.75 -18.75 5.75
N ARG A 177 5.98 -18.32 5.50
CA ARG A 177 6.87 -17.79 6.53
C ARG A 177 6.74 -16.28 6.60
N ALA A 178 6.06 -15.77 7.61
CA ALA A 178 5.94 -14.33 7.84
C ALA A 178 7.22 -13.74 8.47
N ALA A 179 7.69 -12.63 7.91
CA ALA A 179 8.80 -11.82 8.42
C ALA A 179 8.41 -10.33 8.35
N PRO A 180 7.51 -9.84 9.24
CA PRO A 180 6.95 -8.51 9.12
C PRO A 180 8.01 -7.42 9.29
N ALA A 181 8.00 -6.44 8.36
CA ALA A 181 8.81 -5.24 8.44
C ALA A 181 8.23 -4.31 9.51
N ALA A 182 8.92 -4.17 10.64
CA ALA A 182 8.42 -3.43 11.81
C ALA A 182 8.25 -1.92 11.54
N ASP A 183 9.07 -1.36 10.68
CA ASP A 183 9.09 0.05 10.32
C ASP A 183 8.14 0.43 9.17
N ALA A 184 7.49 -0.55 8.54
CA ALA A 184 6.57 -0.31 7.42
C ALA A 184 5.22 0.31 7.86
N VAL A 185 4.89 0.26 9.14
CA VAL A 185 3.59 0.70 9.69
C VAL A 185 3.78 1.87 10.66
N VAL A 186 2.96 2.91 10.48
CA VAL A 186 2.84 4.03 11.41
C VAL A 186 1.56 3.87 12.23
N THR A 187 1.66 3.97 13.56
CA THR A 187 0.51 3.90 14.47
C THR A 187 -0.14 5.27 14.65
N SER A 188 -1.41 5.30 15.11
CA SER A 188 -2.10 6.54 15.46
C SER A 188 -1.33 7.36 16.48
N ALA A 189 -0.78 6.73 17.52
CA ALA A 189 0.02 7.42 18.53
C ALA A 189 1.32 8.03 17.96
N ALA A 190 1.95 7.39 16.98
CA ALA A 190 3.10 7.96 16.30
C ALA A 190 2.69 9.15 15.44
N LEU A 191 1.58 9.06 14.73
CA LEU A 191 1.05 10.14 13.92
C LEU A 191 0.62 11.34 14.77
N GLU A 192 -0.02 11.12 15.93
CA GLU A 192 -0.37 12.18 16.90
C GLU A 192 0.86 12.98 17.33
N ARG A 193 1.97 12.30 17.62
CA ARG A 193 3.24 12.99 17.98
C ARG A 193 3.75 13.85 16.83
N LEU A 194 3.64 13.38 15.57
CA LEU A 194 4.05 14.18 14.41
C LEU A 194 3.17 15.43 14.21
N VAL A 195 1.86 15.29 14.42
CA VAL A 195 0.92 16.42 14.37
C VAL A 195 1.22 17.40 15.52
N ALA A 196 1.30 16.92 16.76
CA ALA A 196 1.53 17.75 17.94
C ALA A 196 2.86 18.49 17.91
N SER A 197 3.90 17.90 17.30
CA SER A 197 5.21 18.54 17.14
C SER A 197 5.26 19.53 15.97
N GLY A 198 4.25 19.59 15.11
CA GLY A 198 4.28 20.37 13.87
C GLY A 198 5.21 19.81 12.77
N ALA A 199 5.69 18.58 12.92
CA ALA A 199 6.64 17.97 11.97
C ALA A 199 6.05 17.82 10.56
N LEU A 200 4.73 17.56 10.44
CA LEU A 200 4.04 17.49 9.16
C LEU A 200 3.96 18.85 8.47
N GLU A 201 3.70 19.92 9.23
CA GLU A 201 3.59 21.30 8.71
C GLU A 201 4.93 21.83 8.27
N ARG A 202 6.00 21.55 9.03
CA ARG A 202 7.38 21.86 8.63
C ARG A 202 7.89 20.96 7.52
N GLY A 203 7.13 19.89 7.18
CA GLY A 203 7.46 18.94 6.14
C GLY A 203 8.67 18.06 6.47
N GLU A 204 8.95 17.80 7.73
CA GLU A 204 9.96 16.81 8.18
C GLU A 204 9.51 15.39 7.85
N GLN A 205 8.21 15.17 7.84
CA GLN A 205 7.53 13.99 7.33
C GLN A 205 6.39 14.43 6.41
N LEU A 206 6.07 13.62 5.41
CA LEU A 206 4.97 13.87 4.48
C LEU A 206 3.84 12.86 4.73
N LEU A 207 2.77 13.29 5.35
CA LEU A 207 1.53 12.51 5.41
C LEU A 207 0.75 12.73 4.12
N VAL A 208 0.60 11.67 3.32
CA VAL A 208 -0.05 11.75 2.00
C VAL A 208 -1.38 11.00 2.01
N ASP A 209 -2.47 11.74 1.83
CA ASP A 209 -3.83 11.20 1.78
C ASP A 209 -4.24 10.88 0.35
N ALA A 210 -4.59 9.61 0.10
CA ALA A 210 -4.97 9.10 -1.21
C ALA A 210 -6.45 9.29 -1.57
N ARG A 211 -7.27 9.89 -0.71
CA ARG A 211 -8.69 10.19 -0.99
C ARG A 211 -8.84 11.24 -2.08
N GLY A 212 -10.03 11.30 -2.69
CA GLY A 212 -10.42 12.39 -3.57
C GLY A 212 -10.26 13.76 -2.90
N ALA A 213 -9.97 14.79 -3.69
CA ALA A 213 -9.69 16.14 -3.18
C ALA A 213 -10.90 16.73 -2.43
N ASP A 214 -12.11 16.44 -2.88
CA ASP A 214 -13.38 16.83 -2.25
C ASP A 214 -13.55 16.21 -0.85
N ARG A 215 -13.26 14.92 -0.71
CA ARG A 215 -13.28 14.23 0.58
C ARG A 215 -12.17 14.74 1.52
N PHE A 216 -10.98 14.99 0.99
CA PHE A 216 -9.88 15.57 1.75
C PHE A 216 -10.25 16.96 2.27
N ALA A 217 -10.82 17.82 1.42
CA ALA A 217 -11.26 19.15 1.81
C ALA A 217 -12.44 19.15 2.82
N GLY A 218 -13.12 18.01 2.96
CA GLY A 218 -14.31 17.89 3.82
C GLY A 218 -15.58 18.41 3.19
N GLU A 219 -15.64 18.48 1.86
CA GLU A 219 -16.79 18.97 1.09
C GLU A 219 -17.78 17.85 0.75
N ASN A 220 -17.31 16.62 0.52
CA ASN A 220 -18.10 15.48 0.09
C ASN A 220 -17.68 14.19 0.82
N GLU A 221 -17.87 14.14 2.14
CA GLU A 221 -17.61 12.93 2.93
C GLU A 221 -18.91 12.14 3.14
N THR A 222 -19.02 11.00 2.46
CA THR A 222 -20.19 10.12 2.48
C THR A 222 -19.97 8.80 3.20
N LEU A 223 -18.71 8.49 3.57
CA LEU A 223 -18.31 7.21 4.16
C LEU A 223 -17.99 7.31 5.66
N ASP A 224 -17.52 8.47 6.10
CA ASP A 224 -17.06 8.69 7.47
C ASP A 224 -17.91 9.76 8.16
N PRO A 225 -18.17 9.62 9.48
CA PRO A 225 -19.03 10.58 10.22
C PRO A 225 -18.39 11.96 10.43
N VAL A 226 -17.10 12.10 10.19
CA VAL A 226 -16.37 13.37 10.30
C VAL A 226 -15.70 13.67 8.97
N ALA A 227 -15.95 14.87 8.45
CA ALA A 227 -15.36 15.37 7.20
C ALA A 227 -14.07 16.16 7.48
N GLY A 228 -13.12 16.10 6.55
CA GLY A 228 -11.83 16.81 6.62
C GLY A 228 -10.63 15.87 6.52
N HIS A 229 -9.48 16.31 7.04
CA HIS A 229 -8.21 15.59 6.97
C HIS A 229 -7.36 15.82 8.23
N VAL A 230 -6.28 15.04 8.38
CA VAL A 230 -5.28 15.22 9.44
C VAL A 230 -4.51 16.52 9.20
N PRO A 231 -4.35 17.42 10.18
CA PRO A 231 -3.60 18.65 10.02
C PRO A 231 -2.17 18.39 9.49
N GLY A 232 -1.74 19.19 8.52
CA GLY A 232 -0.44 19.03 7.85
C GLY A 232 -0.38 17.93 6.78
N ALA A 233 -1.45 17.16 6.58
CA ALA A 233 -1.53 16.18 5.50
C ALA A 233 -1.53 16.86 4.12
N ARG A 234 -0.98 16.15 3.13
CA ARG A 234 -0.98 16.53 1.72
C ARG A 234 -1.91 15.59 0.95
N ASN A 235 -2.62 16.12 -0.03
CA ASN A 235 -3.52 15.32 -0.84
C ASN A 235 -2.85 14.83 -2.13
N HIS A 236 -2.84 13.54 -2.34
CA HIS A 236 -2.47 12.92 -3.62
C HIS A 236 -3.48 11.81 -3.94
N PRO A 237 -4.63 12.17 -4.53
CA PRO A 237 -5.63 11.19 -4.92
C PRO A 237 -5.02 10.04 -5.71
N PHE A 238 -5.34 8.81 -5.32
CA PHE A 238 -4.76 7.62 -5.96
C PHE A 238 -4.99 7.60 -7.47
N ALA A 239 -6.10 8.15 -7.96
CA ALA A 239 -6.41 8.28 -9.37
C ALA A 239 -5.37 9.07 -10.17
N MET A 240 -4.57 9.93 -9.51
CA MET A 240 -3.48 10.64 -10.16
C MET A 240 -2.34 9.71 -10.63
N ASN A 241 -2.26 8.48 -10.14
CA ASN A 241 -1.27 7.51 -10.58
C ASN A 241 -1.70 6.76 -11.85
N LEU A 242 -2.91 6.99 -12.35
CA LEU A 242 -3.52 6.21 -13.43
C LEU A 242 -3.64 7.04 -14.72
N ASP A 243 -3.63 6.33 -15.83
CA ASP A 243 -4.01 6.85 -17.15
C ASP A 243 -5.55 6.81 -17.35
N ALA A 244 -6.02 7.30 -18.49
CA ALA A 244 -7.45 7.31 -18.85
C ALA A 244 -8.05 5.91 -19.03
N ARG A 245 -7.23 4.86 -19.10
CA ARG A 245 -7.67 3.45 -19.21
C ARG A 245 -7.68 2.75 -17.87
N GLY A 246 -7.36 3.46 -16.78
CA GLY A 246 -7.27 2.91 -15.44
C GLY A 246 -6.03 2.02 -15.20
N ARG A 247 -4.97 2.21 -15.99
CA ARG A 247 -3.67 1.57 -15.81
C ARG A 247 -2.72 2.53 -15.11
N PHE A 248 -1.73 2.00 -14.42
CA PHE A 248 -0.67 2.85 -13.89
C PHE A 248 0.02 3.62 -15.01
N LEU A 249 0.37 4.86 -14.74
CA LEU A 249 1.29 5.62 -15.58
C LEU A 249 2.63 4.88 -15.65
N ASP A 250 3.41 5.12 -16.71
CA ASP A 250 4.75 4.57 -16.79
C ASP A 250 5.66 5.04 -15.64
N ALA A 251 6.71 4.27 -15.35
CA ALA A 251 7.59 4.54 -14.22
C ALA A 251 8.17 5.96 -14.24
N ALA A 252 8.54 6.48 -15.42
CA ALA A 252 9.11 7.82 -15.54
C ALA A 252 8.07 8.92 -15.27
N ALA A 253 6.81 8.73 -15.70
CA ALA A 253 5.72 9.65 -15.40
C ALA A 253 5.36 9.65 -13.92
N LEU A 254 5.34 8.47 -13.28
CA LEU A 254 5.15 8.34 -11.83
C LEU A 254 6.30 8.99 -11.06
N GLU A 255 7.56 8.74 -11.46
CA GLU A 255 8.74 9.33 -10.83
C GLU A 255 8.66 10.86 -10.85
N ARG A 256 8.39 11.47 -12.01
CA ARG A 256 8.23 12.94 -12.11
C ARG A 256 7.14 13.45 -11.17
N ARG A 257 5.96 12.84 -11.20
CA ARG A 257 4.80 13.26 -10.40
C ARG A 257 5.06 13.14 -8.90
N TRP A 258 5.67 12.05 -8.48
CA TRP A 258 6.01 11.85 -7.08
C TRP A 258 7.18 12.73 -6.64
N THR A 259 8.19 12.96 -7.49
CA THR A 259 9.30 13.88 -7.19
C THR A 259 8.79 15.31 -6.95
N GLU A 260 7.83 15.78 -7.76
CA GLU A 260 7.16 17.06 -7.50
C GLU A 260 6.44 17.08 -6.15
N ARG A 261 5.74 16.00 -5.80
CA ARG A 261 5.06 15.87 -4.50
C ARG A 261 6.03 15.81 -3.33
N LEU A 262 7.14 15.11 -3.49
CA LEU A 262 8.19 14.95 -2.47
C LEU A 262 8.98 16.23 -2.20
N ARG A 263 9.10 17.13 -3.18
CA ARG A 263 9.80 18.43 -3.02
C ARG A 263 11.22 18.29 -2.46
N GLY A 264 11.99 17.37 -3.02
CA GLY A 264 13.39 17.10 -2.66
C GLY A 264 13.58 16.17 -1.47
N ARG A 265 12.50 15.59 -0.93
CA ARG A 265 12.56 14.57 0.15
C ARG A 265 12.67 13.16 -0.42
N GLY A 266 13.16 12.24 0.41
CA GLY A 266 13.13 10.82 0.10
C GLY A 266 11.76 10.19 0.34
N ALA A 267 11.44 9.11 -0.36
CA ALA A 267 10.18 8.38 -0.14
C ALA A 267 10.07 7.78 1.27
N ALA A 268 11.19 7.53 1.96
CA ALA A 268 11.21 7.09 3.35
C ALA A 268 10.58 8.09 4.34
N GLU A 269 10.45 9.35 3.95
CA GLU A 269 9.77 10.39 4.75
C GLU A 269 8.25 10.40 4.51
N VAL A 270 7.75 9.61 3.54
CA VAL A 270 6.31 9.51 3.22
C VAL A 270 5.61 8.55 4.16
N ILE A 271 4.47 9.00 4.67
CA ILE A 271 3.47 8.19 5.35
C ILE A 271 2.20 8.24 4.50
N ALA A 272 1.83 7.12 3.87
CA ALA A 272 0.61 7.04 3.08
C ALA A 272 -0.60 6.73 3.95
N MET A 273 -1.69 7.43 3.73
CA MET A 273 -2.99 7.19 4.34
C MET A 273 -4.12 7.36 3.31
N CYS A 274 -5.33 6.96 3.69
CA CYS A 274 -6.56 7.25 2.93
C CYS A 274 -7.77 7.27 3.87
N GLY A 275 -8.92 6.75 3.45
CA GLY A 275 -10.07 6.54 4.34
C GLY A 275 -9.90 5.39 5.33
N SER A 276 -9.25 4.29 4.94
CA SER A 276 -9.15 3.05 5.74
C SER A 276 -7.90 2.20 5.46
N GLY A 277 -6.85 2.78 4.89
CA GLY A 277 -5.57 2.11 4.62
C GLY A 277 -5.57 1.18 3.40
N VAL A 278 -6.59 1.23 2.56
CA VAL A 278 -6.70 0.40 1.34
C VAL A 278 -6.13 1.13 0.13
N THR A 279 -6.72 2.27 -0.27
CA THR A 279 -6.20 3.07 -1.40
C THR A 279 -4.85 3.73 -1.11
N ALA A 280 -4.44 3.83 0.15
CA ALA A 280 -3.08 4.22 0.52
C ALA A 280 -2.03 3.22 -0.02
N CYS A 281 -2.34 1.92 -0.06
CA CYS A 281 -1.46 0.90 -0.63
C CYS A 281 -1.25 1.10 -2.13
N HIS A 282 -2.23 1.68 -2.84
CA HIS A 282 -2.07 2.04 -4.25
C HIS A 282 -1.01 3.14 -4.44
N ASN A 283 -0.97 4.16 -3.57
CA ASN A 283 0.09 5.18 -3.61
C ASN A 283 1.46 4.58 -3.27
N LEU A 284 1.52 3.62 -2.33
CA LEU A 284 2.76 2.90 -2.03
C LEU A 284 3.24 2.06 -3.21
N LEU A 285 2.33 1.39 -3.92
CA LEU A 285 2.66 0.66 -5.15
C LEU A 285 3.16 1.61 -6.25
N ALA A 286 2.51 2.78 -6.42
CA ALA A 286 2.94 3.79 -7.38
C ALA A 286 4.36 4.31 -7.10
N LEU A 287 4.71 4.53 -5.82
CA LEU A 287 6.06 4.91 -5.40
C LEU A 287 7.09 3.81 -5.73
N GLU A 288 6.76 2.55 -5.48
CA GLU A 288 7.64 1.42 -5.83
C GLU A 288 7.83 1.29 -7.35
N VAL A 289 6.77 1.49 -8.16
CA VAL A 289 6.85 1.51 -9.64
C VAL A 289 7.71 2.68 -10.12
N ALA A 290 7.62 3.82 -9.45
CA ALA A 290 8.45 5.00 -9.71
C ALA A 290 9.94 4.84 -9.32
N GLY A 291 10.33 3.71 -8.70
CA GLY A 291 11.69 3.52 -8.18
C GLY A 291 11.99 4.33 -6.91
N LEU A 292 10.97 4.72 -6.16
CA LEU A 292 11.02 5.52 -4.94
C LEU A 292 10.56 4.70 -3.72
N PRO A 293 11.33 3.67 -3.29
CA PRO A 293 10.93 2.77 -2.21
C PRO A 293 11.08 3.41 -0.82
N GLY A 294 10.48 2.77 0.19
CA GLY A 294 10.68 3.09 1.61
C GLY A 294 9.55 3.86 2.27
N ALA A 295 8.48 4.21 1.55
CA ALA A 295 7.31 4.85 2.13
C ALA A 295 6.56 3.90 3.09
N ARG A 296 5.95 4.46 4.14
CA ARG A 296 5.27 3.74 5.22
C ARG A 296 3.76 3.89 5.13
N LEU A 297 3.04 2.97 5.75
CA LEU A 297 1.59 2.98 5.79
C LEU A 297 1.06 3.39 7.18
N TYR A 298 0.20 4.39 7.24
CA TYR A 298 -0.72 4.57 8.36
C TYR A 298 -2.01 3.81 8.04
N ALA A 299 -2.06 2.54 8.47
CA ALA A 299 -3.13 1.60 8.11
C ALA A 299 -4.50 2.03 8.67
N GLY A 300 -4.55 2.59 9.88
CA GLY A 300 -5.79 3.08 10.50
C GLY A 300 -6.47 4.17 9.69
N SER A 301 -5.67 5.03 9.07
CA SER A 301 -6.14 6.09 8.16
C SER A 301 -7.20 7.01 8.78
N TRP A 302 -7.97 7.71 7.95
CA TRP A 302 -8.99 8.66 8.41
C TRP A 302 -10.01 8.03 9.35
N SER A 303 -10.51 6.84 9.02
CA SER A 303 -11.54 6.16 9.81
C SER A 303 -11.09 5.75 11.22
N GLU A 304 -9.79 5.62 11.49
CA GLU A 304 -9.24 5.41 12.83
C GLU A 304 -8.89 6.75 13.50
N TRP A 305 -8.36 7.70 12.74
CA TRP A 305 -8.02 9.02 13.26
C TRP A 305 -9.19 9.68 13.98
N ILE A 306 -10.35 9.64 13.35
CA ILE A 306 -11.58 10.26 13.87
C ILE A 306 -12.28 9.48 15.01
N ARG A 307 -11.74 8.31 15.42
CA ARG A 307 -12.30 7.57 16.57
C ARG A 307 -12.08 8.30 17.90
N ASP A 308 -10.98 9.02 17.99
CA ASP A 308 -10.71 9.87 19.13
C ASP A 308 -11.11 11.30 18.81
N PRO A 309 -12.15 11.85 19.48
CA PRO A 309 -12.60 13.22 19.24
C PRO A 309 -11.61 14.29 19.71
N ALA A 310 -10.58 13.92 20.49
CA ALA A 310 -9.53 14.85 20.90
C ALA A 310 -8.50 15.08 19.78
N ARG A 311 -8.46 14.23 18.75
CA ARG A 311 -7.55 14.41 17.62
C ARG A 311 -8.00 15.56 16.72
N PRO A 312 -7.09 16.48 16.37
CA PRO A 312 -7.43 17.62 15.56
C PRO A 312 -7.82 17.24 14.14
N VAL A 313 -8.72 18.01 13.54
CA VAL A 313 -9.21 17.87 12.17
C VAL A 313 -9.07 19.19 11.45
N ALA A 314 -8.50 19.18 10.27
CA ALA A 314 -8.45 20.29 9.34
C ALA A 314 -9.48 20.12 8.22
N ARG A 315 -9.90 21.24 7.62
CA ARG A 315 -10.82 21.30 6.46
C ARG A 315 -10.28 22.27 5.43
N GLY A 316 -10.83 22.19 4.23
CA GLY A 316 -10.40 22.99 3.10
C GLY A 316 -9.32 22.28 2.26
N PRO A 317 -8.89 22.92 1.17
CA PRO A 317 -7.85 22.37 0.28
C PRO A 317 -6.50 22.29 1.00
N GLU A 318 -5.56 21.57 0.40
CA GLU A 318 -4.17 21.53 0.88
C GLU A 318 -3.61 22.96 1.02
N ALA A 319 -3.04 23.26 2.19
CA ALA A 319 -2.41 24.55 2.42
C ALA A 319 -1.23 24.79 1.44
N PRO A 320 -1.06 26.00 0.89
CA PRO A 320 0.10 26.33 0.06
C PRO A 320 1.41 26.05 0.77
N ALA A 321 2.43 25.62 0.03
CA ALA A 321 3.74 25.38 0.62
C ALA A 321 4.30 26.70 1.16
N GLY A 322 4.66 26.74 2.45
CA GLY A 322 5.25 27.92 3.10
C GLY A 322 4.25 28.87 3.79
N ALA A 323 2.96 28.57 3.80
CA ALA A 323 2.01 29.24 4.68
C ALA A 323 2.30 28.80 6.12
N GLY A 324 3.13 29.58 6.82
CA GLY A 324 3.56 29.33 8.20
C GLY A 324 2.39 29.33 9.19
N ALA A 325 2.67 28.87 10.38
CA ALA A 325 1.80 28.56 11.51
C ALA A 325 0.72 29.61 11.91
N GLU A 326 0.72 30.80 11.33
CA GLU A 326 -0.20 31.87 11.71
C GLU A 326 -1.65 31.71 11.19
N ALA A 327 -1.86 30.97 10.09
CA ALA A 327 -3.19 30.81 9.51
C ALA A 327 -4.02 29.65 10.10
N GLN A 328 -3.43 28.72 10.85
CA GLN A 328 -4.10 27.50 11.30
C GLN A 328 -4.68 27.57 12.72
N ALA A 329 -4.32 28.55 13.53
CA ALA A 329 -4.89 28.76 14.86
C ALA A 329 -6.41 29.11 14.84
N ALA A 330 -6.95 29.48 13.66
CA ALA A 330 -8.34 29.90 13.51
C ALA A 330 -9.32 28.75 13.18
N VAL A 331 -8.85 27.51 12.95
CA VAL A 331 -9.69 26.40 12.40
C VAL A 331 -9.76 25.16 13.30
N ALA A 332 -9.06 25.13 14.43
CA ALA A 332 -9.19 24.02 15.39
C ALA A 332 -10.45 24.21 16.27
N THR A 333 -11.62 23.86 15.75
CA THR A 333 -12.82 23.73 16.59
C THR A 333 -12.87 22.34 17.22
N PRO A 334 -13.00 22.20 18.55
CA PRO A 334 -13.29 20.92 19.18
C PRO A 334 -14.63 20.40 18.65
N ASN A 335 -14.67 19.09 18.40
CA ASN A 335 -15.85 18.38 17.91
C ASN A 335 -16.94 18.34 19.00
N THR A 336 -17.65 19.45 19.22
CA THR A 336 -18.84 19.48 20.11
C THR A 336 -20.02 18.94 19.33
N ARG A 337 -20.44 17.72 19.67
CA ARG A 337 -21.79 17.21 19.33
C ARG A 337 -22.82 18.10 20.03
N THR A 338 -23.65 18.77 19.27
CA THR A 338 -24.95 19.20 19.77
C THR A 338 -25.87 17.99 19.76
N SER A 339 -26.44 17.73 20.92
CA SER A 339 -27.46 16.72 21.26
C SER A 339 -28.71 16.85 20.38
#